data_027e051ae76603323c79ee74f653542e
#
_entry.id   027e051ae76603323c79ee74f653542e
#
_cell.length_a   1.000
_cell.length_b   1.000
_cell.length_c   1.000
_cell.angle_alpha   90.00
_cell.angle_beta   90.00
_cell.angle_gamma   90.00
#
_symmetry.space_group_name_H-M   'P 1'
#
loop_
_entity.id
_entity.type
_entity.pdbx_description
1 polymer ?
#
loop_
_entity_poly.entity_id
_entity_poly.type
_entity_poly.pdbx_seq_one_letter_code
_entity_poly.pdbx_strand_id
1 'polypeptide(L)'
;MTPTDLGRHDSWEGVRAVVAGFGVSGFAAADNLNHLGASVIALDESEAGDRPEKAELLEVLGADVRLGAGTTSTLPDDVDLLVTSPGWRPDAPLLAQARARGIPIWGEVELAWRLRDPNHDTPWLCVTGTNGKTTTVQMLESILRAGGLRTVAAGNVGLPIVEAVMDPEPYDVLAVELSSFQLHYTDSMSAESAAVLNVAEDHLDWYSSMGDYAADKGRIYERVRRACVYNVADPETERLVREADVEEGARAIGFTLGMPSVGMVGLVEDILADRAFIEQRDTSAAELCTIADLASPAPHFVANALAAAALARSHGVSQAAVRDGLRAFRPDGHRIAVVGTADGVTWVDDSKATNPHAAQSSLLAYDPVVWVAGGLAKGARFDDLVAAVRTRLRGVVLLGRDREVIAEALSRHAPDVPVIAVDADETERVGGGQAVMARAVDAAAVLARPGDTVLLAPGCASMDMFTNYAERGDAFADAVRRRL
;
A
#
# COMPACT_ATOMS: atom_id res chain seq x y z
N MET A 1 36.45 -1.22 -6.85
CA MET A 1 35.40 -1.48 -5.86
C MET A 1 34.09 -1.53 -6.64
N THR A 2 33.28 -2.54 -6.47
CA THR A 2 32.00 -2.60 -7.20
C THR A 2 30.93 -1.84 -6.42
N PRO A 3 29.88 -1.29 -7.06
CA PRO A 3 28.81 -0.60 -6.34
C PRO A 3 28.20 -1.45 -5.22
N THR A 4 28.25 -2.77 -5.36
CA THR A 4 27.76 -3.74 -4.37
C THR A 4 28.53 -3.75 -3.05
N ASP A 5 29.73 -3.19 -3.03
CA ASP A 5 30.61 -3.13 -1.85
C ASP A 5 30.59 -1.77 -1.14
N LEU A 6 29.83 -0.78 -1.67
CA LEU A 6 29.78 0.58 -1.16
C LEU A 6 28.60 0.80 -0.23
N GLY A 7 28.85 1.46 0.90
CA GLY A 7 27.86 1.96 1.86
C GLY A 7 27.83 3.48 1.90
N ARG A 8 27.05 4.03 2.88
CA ARG A 8 26.84 5.49 3.00
C ARG A 8 28.07 6.29 3.38
N HIS A 9 29.09 5.67 3.96
CA HIS A 9 30.35 6.34 4.39
C HIS A 9 31.48 6.15 3.39
N ASP A 10 31.26 5.38 2.33
CA ASP A 10 32.23 5.19 1.27
C ASP A 10 32.13 6.29 0.20
N SER A 11 33.23 6.53 -0.51
CA SER A 11 33.20 7.43 -1.68
C SER A 11 32.60 6.69 -2.86
N TRP A 12 31.57 7.29 -3.45
CA TRP A 12 30.95 6.84 -4.70
C TRP A 12 31.57 7.54 -5.93
N GLU A 13 32.66 8.30 -5.73
CA GLU A 13 33.39 8.95 -6.83
C GLU A 13 33.88 7.87 -7.84
N GLY A 14 33.58 8.12 -9.13
CA GLY A 14 33.87 7.18 -10.22
C GLY A 14 32.79 6.13 -10.48
N VAL A 15 31.77 6.00 -9.62
CA VAL A 15 30.60 5.16 -9.91
C VAL A 15 29.66 5.91 -10.84
N ARG A 16 29.28 5.28 -11.95
CA ARG A 16 28.28 5.80 -12.88
C ARG A 16 26.94 5.06 -12.67
N ALA A 17 25.98 5.74 -12.07
CA ALA A 17 24.66 5.23 -11.76
C ALA A 17 23.60 5.75 -12.74
N VAL A 18 22.78 4.85 -13.28
CA VAL A 18 21.57 5.22 -14.03
C VAL A 18 20.36 5.02 -13.14
N VAL A 19 19.48 6.02 -13.07
CA VAL A 19 18.20 5.94 -12.37
C VAL A 19 17.08 5.88 -13.42
N ALA A 20 16.35 4.76 -13.45
CA ALA A 20 15.25 4.50 -14.38
C ALA A 20 13.91 4.88 -13.72
N GLY A 21 13.29 5.94 -14.24
CA GLY A 21 12.10 6.59 -13.71
C GLY A 21 12.44 7.71 -12.74
N PHE A 22 11.77 8.87 -12.91
CA PHE A 22 12.05 10.12 -12.18
C PHE A 22 10.81 10.60 -11.40
N GLY A 23 10.08 9.65 -10.82
CA GLY A 23 9.04 9.89 -9.82
C GLY A 23 9.66 10.12 -8.42
N VAL A 24 8.83 10.00 -7.37
CA VAL A 24 9.27 10.24 -5.98
C VAL A 24 10.49 9.40 -5.59
N SER A 25 10.41 8.07 -5.77
CA SER A 25 11.51 7.15 -5.43
C SER A 25 12.75 7.35 -6.30
N GLY A 26 12.56 7.63 -7.60
CA GLY A 26 13.69 7.85 -8.52
C GLY A 26 14.43 9.15 -8.23
N PHE A 27 13.69 10.23 -7.95
CA PHE A 27 14.29 11.49 -7.52
C PHE A 27 15.11 11.30 -6.24
N ALA A 28 14.53 10.67 -5.21
CA ALA A 28 15.22 10.44 -3.95
C ALA A 28 16.48 9.57 -4.12
N ALA A 29 16.42 8.53 -4.96
CA ALA A 29 17.59 7.71 -5.27
C ALA A 29 18.68 8.51 -6.01
N ALA A 30 18.28 9.32 -7.01
CA ALA A 30 19.22 10.13 -7.78
C ALA A 30 19.91 11.19 -6.93
N ASP A 31 19.15 11.89 -6.07
CA ASP A 31 19.66 12.92 -5.17
C ASP A 31 20.68 12.35 -4.18
N ASN A 32 20.33 11.23 -3.52
CA ASN A 32 21.23 10.61 -2.54
C ASN A 32 22.48 10.02 -3.19
N LEU A 33 22.40 9.38 -4.36
CA LEU A 33 23.57 8.90 -5.09
C LEU A 33 24.49 10.06 -5.53
N ASN A 34 23.90 11.14 -6.01
CA ASN A 34 24.64 12.35 -6.37
C ASN A 34 25.32 12.99 -5.15
N HIS A 35 24.63 13.06 -4.02
CA HIS A 35 25.20 13.52 -2.74
C HIS A 35 26.39 12.68 -2.27
N LEU A 36 26.37 11.37 -2.52
CA LEU A 36 27.47 10.46 -2.20
C LEU A 36 28.65 10.56 -3.17
N GLY A 37 28.54 11.33 -4.26
CA GLY A 37 29.58 11.57 -5.24
C GLY A 37 29.53 10.69 -6.49
N ALA A 38 28.46 9.90 -6.68
CA ALA A 38 28.27 9.14 -7.92
C ALA A 38 27.95 10.10 -9.11
N SER A 39 28.37 9.70 -10.32
CA SER A 39 27.92 10.33 -11.56
C SER A 39 26.54 9.80 -11.93
N VAL A 40 25.49 10.58 -11.74
CA VAL A 40 24.09 10.16 -11.89
C VAL A 40 23.52 10.57 -13.24
N ILE A 41 22.89 9.63 -13.94
CA ILE A 41 22.06 9.86 -15.13
C ILE A 41 20.64 9.40 -14.79
N ALA A 42 19.67 10.33 -14.70
CA ALA A 42 18.28 10.02 -14.45
C ALA A 42 17.47 10.05 -15.76
N LEU A 43 16.65 9.03 -16.01
CA LEU A 43 15.91 8.83 -17.26
C LEU A 43 14.42 8.63 -16.99
N ASP A 44 13.54 9.42 -17.64
CA ASP A 44 12.08 9.21 -17.59
C ASP A 44 11.42 9.60 -18.93
N GLU A 45 10.44 8.81 -19.38
CA GLU A 45 9.65 9.09 -20.58
C GLU A 45 8.69 10.27 -20.41
N SER A 46 8.38 10.66 -19.16
CA SER A 46 7.41 11.69 -18.84
C SER A 46 8.06 13.00 -18.43
N GLU A 47 7.55 14.07 -18.98
CA GLU A 47 7.85 15.46 -18.57
C GLU A 47 6.73 16.06 -17.69
N ALA A 48 5.73 15.26 -17.28
CA ALA A 48 4.56 15.74 -16.58
C ALA A 48 4.79 15.97 -15.08
N GLY A 49 4.00 16.86 -14.50
CA GLY A 49 4.02 17.18 -13.07
C GLY A 49 5.20 18.04 -12.67
N ASP A 50 5.81 17.74 -11.55
CA ASP A 50 6.95 18.44 -10.94
C ASP A 50 8.33 17.96 -11.43
N ARG A 51 8.36 17.05 -12.42
CA ARG A 51 9.61 16.48 -12.96
C ARG A 51 10.57 17.53 -13.54
N PRO A 52 10.11 18.49 -14.35
CA PRO A 52 11.02 19.51 -14.89
C PRO A 52 11.69 20.35 -13.80
N GLU A 53 10.94 20.78 -12.78
CA GLU A 53 11.48 21.55 -11.66
C GLU A 53 12.51 20.74 -10.84
N LYS A 54 12.21 19.46 -10.60
CA LYS A 54 13.12 18.53 -9.94
C LYS A 54 14.37 18.23 -10.78
N ALA A 55 14.23 18.17 -12.10
CA ALA A 55 15.35 17.99 -13.03
C ALA A 55 16.31 19.17 -12.95
N GLU A 56 15.81 20.42 -13.05
CA GLU A 56 16.61 21.63 -12.92
C GLU A 56 17.39 21.65 -11.59
N LEU A 57 16.74 21.24 -10.49
CA LEU A 57 17.39 21.15 -9.17
C LEU A 57 18.59 20.19 -9.18
N LEU A 58 18.40 18.97 -9.70
CA LEU A 58 19.47 17.96 -9.71
C LEU A 58 20.58 18.29 -10.72
N GLU A 59 20.24 18.92 -11.85
CA GLU A 59 21.23 19.39 -12.83
C GLU A 59 22.16 20.46 -12.25
N VAL A 60 21.62 21.37 -11.42
CA VAL A 60 22.44 22.35 -10.67
C VAL A 60 23.40 21.65 -9.72
N LEU A 61 23.01 20.49 -9.18
CA LEU A 61 23.85 19.67 -8.31
C LEU A 61 24.81 18.73 -9.08
N GLY A 62 24.77 18.71 -10.42
CA GLY A 62 25.70 18.00 -11.28
C GLY A 62 25.21 16.67 -11.85
N ALA A 63 23.96 16.30 -11.64
CA ALA A 63 23.35 15.13 -12.30
C ALA A 63 22.99 15.43 -13.76
N ASP A 64 22.91 14.40 -14.61
CA ASP A 64 22.39 14.46 -15.99
C ASP A 64 20.96 13.94 -15.99
N VAL A 65 19.95 14.81 -16.16
CA VAL A 65 18.55 14.41 -16.16
C VAL A 65 17.96 14.49 -17.56
N ARG A 66 17.45 13.39 -18.07
CA ARG A 66 16.90 13.29 -19.42
C ARG A 66 15.44 12.87 -19.33
N LEU A 67 14.55 13.79 -19.62
CA LEU A 67 13.10 13.58 -19.65
C LEU A 67 12.60 13.55 -21.11
N GLY A 68 11.47 12.90 -21.33
CA GLY A 68 10.77 12.87 -22.62
C GLY A 68 10.88 11.55 -23.37
N ALA A 69 10.07 11.45 -24.41
CA ALA A 69 9.88 10.22 -25.18
C ALA A 69 11.20 9.66 -25.77
N GLY A 70 11.43 8.36 -25.54
CA GLY A 70 12.59 7.63 -26.07
C GLY A 70 13.85 7.69 -25.20
N THR A 71 13.86 8.47 -24.10
CA THR A 71 15.02 8.59 -23.22
C THR A 71 15.41 7.29 -22.53
N THR A 72 14.45 6.38 -22.34
CA THR A 72 14.63 5.08 -21.67
C THR A 72 14.84 3.91 -22.66
N SER A 73 14.96 4.19 -23.96
CA SER A 73 15.11 3.15 -24.98
C SER A 73 16.50 2.51 -25.00
N THR A 74 17.53 3.26 -24.62
CA THR A 74 18.93 2.84 -24.67
C THR A 74 19.64 3.14 -23.38
N LEU A 75 20.28 2.10 -22.81
CA LEU A 75 21.12 2.24 -21.63
C LEU A 75 22.45 2.92 -22.03
N PRO A 76 22.86 4.00 -21.35
CA PRO A 76 24.16 4.63 -21.59
C PRO A 76 25.32 3.65 -21.48
N ASP A 77 26.47 3.99 -22.12
CA ASP A 77 27.71 3.25 -21.98
C ASP A 77 28.32 3.46 -20.60
N ASP A 78 29.20 2.52 -20.20
CA ASP A 78 30.00 2.61 -18.95
C ASP A 78 29.15 2.80 -17.66
N VAL A 79 28.04 2.07 -17.54
CA VAL A 79 27.16 2.08 -16.35
C VAL A 79 27.60 0.98 -15.39
N ASP A 80 27.78 1.34 -14.11
CA ASP A 80 28.16 0.43 -13.03
C ASP A 80 26.96 -0.05 -12.22
N LEU A 81 25.87 0.73 -12.17
CA LEU A 81 24.66 0.47 -11.41
C LEU A 81 23.43 1.03 -12.12
N LEU A 82 22.35 0.27 -12.14
CA LEU A 82 21.03 0.75 -12.51
C LEU A 82 20.10 0.70 -11.29
N VAL A 83 19.51 1.84 -10.91
CA VAL A 83 18.46 1.90 -9.89
C VAL A 83 17.12 2.14 -10.58
N THR A 84 16.14 1.25 -10.33
CA THR A 84 14.84 1.35 -10.97
C THR A 84 13.76 1.82 -9.99
N SER A 85 12.89 2.71 -10.46
CA SER A 85 11.65 3.06 -9.76
C SER A 85 10.69 1.87 -9.73
N PRO A 86 9.83 1.77 -8.70
CA PRO A 86 8.81 0.72 -8.65
C PRO A 86 7.88 0.76 -9.88
N GLY A 87 7.42 -0.38 -10.33
CA GLY A 87 6.47 -0.49 -11.45
C GLY A 87 7.12 -0.67 -12.83
N TRP A 88 8.41 -0.51 -12.99
CA TRP A 88 9.10 -0.91 -14.20
C TRP A 88 9.08 -2.43 -14.37
N ARG A 89 8.53 -2.88 -15.52
CA ARG A 89 8.46 -4.31 -15.81
C ARG A 89 9.86 -4.88 -16.03
N PRO A 90 10.10 -6.12 -15.59
CA PRO A 90 11.40 -6.77 -15.79
C PRO A 90 11.85 -6.84 -17.25
N ASP A 91 10.91 -6.94 -18.20
CA ASP A 91 11.17 -7.01 -19.64
C ASP A 91 11.38 -5.64 -20.32
N ALA A 92 11.33 -4.53 -19.57
CA ALA A 92 11.57 -3.20 -20.11
C ALA A 92 12.95 -3.10 -20.80
N PRO A 93 13.06 -2.45 -21.98
CA PRO A 93 14.28 -2.44 -22.78
C PRO A 93 15.54 -2.01 -22.01
N LEU A 94 15.42 -1.00 -21.15
CA LEU A 94 16.54 -0.50 -20.35
C LEU A 94 17.06 -1.55 -19.36
N LEU A 95 16.13 -2.23 -18.64
CA LEU A 95 16.45 -3.28 -17.68
C LEU A 95 17.00 -4.54 -18.37
N ALA A 96 16.45 -4.90 -19.55
CA ALA A 96 16.95 -6.00 -20.35
C ALA A 96 18.40 -5.77 -20.80
N GLN A 97 18.73 -4.54 -21.23
CA GLN A 97 20.11 -4.16 -21.60
C GLN A 97 21.07 -4.21 -20.39
N ALA A 98 20.63 -3.75 -19.22
CA ALA A 98 21.44 -3.83 -18.00
C ALA A 98 21.76 -5.30 -17.64
N ARG A 99 20.75 -6.19 -17.66
CA ARG A 99 20.96 -7.64 -17.43
C ARG A 99 21.93 -8.25 -18.45
N ALA A 100 21.75 -7.94 -19.74
CA ALA A 100 22.61 -8.48 -20.80
C ALA A 100 24.08 -8.04 -20.63
N ARG A 101 24.31 -6.89 -20.00
CA ARG A 101 25.66 -6.34 -19.70
C ARG A 101 26.16 -6.75 -18.32
N GLY A 102 25.38 -7.51 -17.51
CA GLY A 102 25.75 -7.91 -16.15
C GLY A 102 25.79 -6.76 -15.15
N ILE A 103 25.07 -5.66 -15.42
CA ILE A 103 25.00 -4.51 -14.54
C ILE A 103 23.99 -4.80 -13.42
N PRO A 104 24.33 -4.58 -12.14
CA PRO A 104 23.42 -4.71 -11.01
C PRO A 104 22.18 -3.83 -11.19
N ILE A 105 21.01 -4.39 -10.89
CA ILE A 105 19.73 -3.66 -10.94
C ILE A 105 19.14 -3.67 -9.53
N TRP A 106 19.02 -2.51 -8.92
CA TRP A 106 18.45 -2.33 -7.59
C TRP A 106 17.13 -1.55 -7.67
N GLY A 107 16.21 -1.84 -6.78
CA GLY A 107 15.14 -0.91 -6.41
C GLY A 107 15.64 0.13 -5.41
N GLU A 108 14.85 1.17 -5.18
CA GLU A 108 15.15 2.19 -4.15
C GLU A 108 15.27 1.56 -2.76
N VAL A 109 14.50 0.50 -2.47
CA VAL A 109 14.56 -0.25 -1.20
C VAL A 109 15.89 -0.97 -1.02
N GLU A 110 16.41 -1.61 -2.07
CA GLU A 110 17.72 -2.26 -2.05
C GLU A 110 18.83 -1.22 -1.85
N LEU A 111 18.76 -0.09 -2.56
CA LEU A 111 19.70 1.02 -2.38
C LEU A 111 19.68 1.50 -0.93
N ALA A 112 18.50 1.78 -0.37
CA ALA A 112 18.34 2.21 1.00
C ALA A 112 18.90 1.20 2.00
N TRP A 113 18.65 -0.10 1.76
CA TRP A 113 19.17 -1.16 2.63
C TRP A 113 20.71 -1.19 2.65
N ARG A 114 21.37 -0.95 1.53
CA ARG A 114 22.83 -0.89 1.41
C ARG A 114 23.43 0.38 1.99
N LEU A 115 22.69 1.49 1.95
CA LEU A 115 23.10 2.78 2.50
C LEU A 115 22.79 2.95 4.00
N ARG A 116 22.35 1.91 4.72
CA ARG A 116 22.16 1.99 6.17
C ARG A 116 23.47 2.31 6.88
N ASP A 117 23.38 3.04 7.98
CA ASP A 117 24.55 3.32 8.80
C ASP A 117 25.06 2.03 9.47
N PRO A 118 26.29 1.56 9.19
CA PRO A 118 26.83 0.38 9.83
C PRO A 118 27.05 0.58 11.34
N ASN A 119 27.10 1.82 11.82
CA ASN A 119 27.26 2.15 13.23
C ASN A 119 25.92 2.27 13.97
N HIS A 120 24.81 2.27 13.25
CA HIS A 120 23.47 2.37 13.81
C HIS A 120 22.49 1.45 13.07
N ASP A 121 22.31 0.23 13.59
CA ASP A 121 21.39 -0.75 12.99
C ASP A 121 19.92 -0.39 13.29
N THR A 122 19.39 0.62 12.58
CA THR A 122 17.96 0.97 12.67
C THR A 122 17.10 -0.20 12.20
N PRO A 123 16.27 -0.82 13.06
CA PRO A 123 15.42 -1.93 12.68
C PRO A 123 14.32 -1.51 11.72
N TRP A 124 13.98 -2.38 10.77
CA TRP A 124 12.83 -2.19 9.90
C TRP A 124 11.72 -3.16 10.28
N LEU A 125 10.50 -2.64 10.49
CA LEU A 125 9.28 -3.41 10.65
C LEU A 125 8.47 -3.25 9.36
N CYS A 126 8.47 -4.31 8.54
CA CYS A 126 8.01 -4.25 7.16
C CYS A 126 6.58 -4.79 7.00
N VAL A 127 5.81 -4.16 6.11
CA VAL A 127 4.43 -4.55 5.81
C VAL A 127 4.24 -4.64 4.30
N THR A 128 3.71 -5.78 3.83
CA THR A 128 3.18 -5.93 2.47
C THR A 128 1.81 -6.61 2.49
N GLY A 129 1.19 -6.69 1.34
CA GLY A 129 -0.12 -7.31 1.11
C GLY A 129 -0.78 -6.71 -0.12
N THR A 130 -1.86 -7.27 -0.60
CA THR A 130 -2.66 -6.65 -1.65
C THR A 130 -3.35 -5.41 -1.09
N ASN A 131 -4.01 -5.54 0.06
CA ASN A 131 -4.78 -4.48 0.72
C ASN A 131 -4.33 -4.27 2.17
N GLY A 132 -4.64 -3.11 2.74
CA GLY A 132 -4.42 -2.79 4.16
C GLY A 132 -3.04 -2.26 4.52
N LYS A 133 -2.05 -2.32 3.62
CA LYS A 133 -0.65 -1.92 3.86
C LYS A 133 -0.51 -0.55 4.55
N THR A 134 -1.02 0.49 3.92
CA THR A 134 -0.88 1.88 4.40
C THR A 134 -1.53 2.08 5.77
N THR A 135 -2.73 1.54 5.95
CA THR A 135 -3.41 1.61 7.25
C THR A 135 -2.58 0.91 8.33
N THR A 136 -2.05 -0.28 8.03
CA THR A 136 -1.24 -1.06 8.98
C THR A 136 0.07 -0.36 9.33
N VAL A 137 0.79 0.17 8.34
CA VAL A 137 2.07 0.86 8.60
C VAL A 137 1.86 2.17 9.38
N GLN A 138 0.79 2.90 9.12
CA GLN A 138 0.44 4.11 9.86
C GLN A 138 -0.03 3.80 11.29
N MET A 139 -0.79 2.72 11.51
CA MET A 139 -1.10 2.21 12.85
C MET A 139 0.17 1.81 13.59
N LEU A 140 1.08 1.11 12.91
CA LEU A 140 2.38 0.73 13.47
C LEU A 140 3.20 1.96 13.87
N GLU A 141 3.32 2.96 13.01
CA GLU A 141 3.98 4.23 13.33
C GLU A 141 3.36 4.91 14.56
N SER A 142 2.02 4.97 14.64
CA SER A 142 1.31 5.53 15.79
C SER A 142 1.63 4.78 17.09
N ILE A 143 1.69 3.45 17.03
CA ILE A 143 2.04 2.60 18.18
C ILE A 143 3.49 2.81 18.60
N LEU A 144 4.42 2.86 17.66
CA LEU A 144 5.84 3.07 17.93
C LEU A 144 6.09 4.45 18.56
N ARG A 145 5.43 5.51 18.07
CA ARG A 145 5.46 6.86 18.68
C ARG A 145 4.88 6.89 20.08
N ALA A 146 3.77 6.18 20.32
CA ALA A 146 3.20 6.04 21.66
C ALA A 146 4.13 5.27 22.61
N GLY A 147 5.01 4.42 22.07
CA GLY A 147 6.10 3.77 22.78
C GLY A 147 7.30 4.69 23.09
N GLY A 148 7.26 5.94 22.65
CA GLY A 148 8.34 6.93 22.85
C GLY A 148 9.49 6.80 21.85
N LEU A 149 9.32 6.06 20.75
CA LEU A 149 10.35 5.85 19.74
C LEU A 149 10.29 6.93 18.64
N ARG A 150 11.47 7.40 18.21
CA ARG A 150 11.61 8.20 16.99
C ARG A 150 11.41 7.29 15.78
N THR A 151 10.32 7.44 15.08
CA THR A 151 9.91 6.57 13.97
C THR A 151 9.20 7.34 12.87
N VAL A 152 9.17 6.79 11.67
CA VAL A 152 8.45 7.32 10.52
C VAL A 152 7.92 6.17 9.66
N ALA A 153 6.76 6.41 9.03
CA ALA A 153 6.28 5.56 7.95
C ALA A 153 7.05 5.88 6.64
N ALA A 154 7.65 4.88 6.04
CA ALA A 154 8.51 5.03 4.87
C ALA A 154 8.26 3.95 3.80
N GLY A 155 8.76 4.14 2.59
CA GLY A 155 8.71 3.19 1.48
C GLY A 155 7.66 3.52 0.44
N ASN A 156 6.71 2.62 0.21
CA ASN A 156 5.63 2.83 -0.78
C ASN A 156 4.63 3.93 -0.39
N VAL A 157 4.68 4.38 0.84
CA VAL A 157 3.91 5.50 1.39
C VAL A 157 4.79 6.31 2.35
N GLY A 158 4.45 7.56 2.56
CA GLY A 158 5.22 8.44 3.44
C GLY A 158 6.53 8.89 2.82
N LEU A 159 7.60 8.85 3.59
CA LEU A 159 8.93 9.26 3.18
C LEU A 159 9.57 8.19 2.26
N PRO A 160 10.25 8.56 1.16
CA PRO A 160 11.13 7.61 0.45
C PRO A 160 12.10 6.94 1.43
N ILE A 161 12.25 5.63 1.32
CA ILE A 161 12.99 4.90 2.35
C ILE A 161 14.48 5.26 2.34
N VAL A 162 15.04 5.61 1.18
CA VAL A 162 16.42 6.09 1.09
C VAL A 162 16.63 7.40 1.85
N GLU A 163 15.66 8.31 1.83
CA GLU A 163 15.70 9.56 2.61
C GLU A 163 15.61 9.28 4.11
N ALA A 164 14.74 8.35 4.53
CA ALA A 164 14.63 7.94 5.93
C ALA A 164 15.95 7.34 6.45
N VAL A 165 16.62 6.55 5.64
CA VAL A 165 17.91 5.93 5.98
C VAL A 165 19.04 6.96 6.02
N MET A 166 19.02 7.93 5.12
CA MET A 166 20.04 8.98 5.00
C MET A 166 19.82 10.17 5.94
N ASP A 167 18.73 10.17 6.72
CA ASP A 167 18.47 11.22 7.74
C ASP A 167 19.69 11.37 8.67
N PRO A 168 20.18 12.60 8.88
CA PRO A 168 21.33 12.86 9.78
C PRO A 168 21.09 12.43 11.22
N GLU A 169 19.84 12.47 11.68
CA GLU A 169 19.43 11.98 12.98
C GLU A 169 18.76 10.62 12.81
N PRO A 170 19.38 9.51 13.26
CA PRO A 170 18.86 8.18 13.01
C PRO A 170 17.53 7.94 13.72
N TYR A 171 16.64 7.19 13.09
CA TYR A 171 15.41 6.69 13.70
C TYR A 171 15.71 5.50 14.62
N ASP A 172 14.94 5.36 15.71
CA ASP A 172 15.02 4.18 16.59
C ASP A 172 14.51 2.92 15.86
N VAL A 173 13.49 3.11 14.99
CA VAL A 173 12.87 2.04 14.19
C VAL A 173 12.11 2.65 13.02
N LEU A 174 12.08 1.97 11.87
CA LEU A 174 11.29 2.36 10.72
C LEU A 174 10.05 1.46 10.55
N ALA A 175 8.88 2.08 10.32
CA ALA A 175 7.68 1.40 9.86
C ALA A 175 7.63 1.44 8.32
N VAL A 176 7.85 0.29 7.67
CA VAL A 176 8.12 0.26 6.22
C VAL A 176 6.99 -0.41 5.45
N GLU A 177 6.36 0.33 4.54
CA GLU A 177 5.42 -0.23 3.56
C GLU A 177 6.16 -0.65 2.29
N LEU A 178 5.97 -1.90 1.85
CA LEU A 178 6.57 -2.42 0.62
C LEU A 178 5.52 -2.97 -0.35
N SER A 179 5.58 -2.54 -1.60
CA SER A 179 4.83 -3.15 -2.70
C SER A 179 5.55 -4.40 -3.22
N SER A 180 4.82 -5.27 -3.94
CA SER A 180 5.44 -6.41 -4.62
C SER A 180 6.50 -5.98 -5.65
N PHE A 181 6.28 -4.86 -6.32
CA PHE A 181 7.24 -4.29 -7.29
C PHE A 181 8.56 -3.87 -6.63
N GLN A 182 8.50 -3.28 -5.44
CA GLN A 182 9.70 -2.93 -4.67
C GLN A 182 10.43 -4.19 -4.20
N LEU A 183 9.68 -5.18 -3.71
CA LEU A 183 10.24 -6.46 -3.26
C LEU A 183 10.91 -7.24 -4.40
N HIS A 184 10.39 -7.14 -5.64
CA HIS A 184 10.98 -7.76 -6.83
C HIS A 184 12.46 -7.36 -7.04
N TYR A 185 12.80 -6.12 -6.74
CA TYR A 185 14.16 -5.57 -6.91
C TYR A 185 14.91 -5.39 -5.58
N THR A 186 14.56 -6.18 -4.57
CA THR A 186 15.18 -6.16 -3.22
C THR A 186 15.77 -7.53 -2.93
N ASP A 187 17.09 -7.60 -2.72
CA ASP A 187 17.81 -8.86 -2.55
C ASP A 187 18.46 -9.03 -1.17
N SER A 188 19.02 -7.95 -0.59
CA SER A 188 19.85 -8.05 0.61
C SER A 188 19.15 -7.69 1.91
N MET A 189 17.89 -7.24 1.85
CA MET A 189 17.12 -6.82 3.02
C MET A 189 16.97 -7.96 4.04
N SER A 190 17.21 -7.64 5.33
CA SER A 190 17.00 -8.52 6.48
C SER A 190 16.21 -7.73 7.54
N ALA A 191 14.89 -7.67 7.39
CA ALA A 191 14.01 -6.94 8.28
C ALA A 191 14.05 -7.52 9.71
N GLU A 192 13.83 -6.70 10.74
CA GLU A 192 13.66 -7.22 12.09
C GLU A 192 12.40 -8.09 12.17
N SER A 193 11.28 -7.57 11.67
CA SER A 193 10.02 -8.32 11.55
C SER A 193 9.26 -7.86 10.32
N ALA A 194 8.48 -8.76 9.73
CA ALA A 194 7.73 -8.47 8.53
C ALA A 194 6.32 -9.08 8.57
N ALA A 195 5.37 -8.44 7.88
CA ALA A 195 3.99 -8.91 7.77
C ALA A 195 3.52 -9.00 6.31
N VAL A 196 2.87 -10.11 5.96
CA VAL A 196 2.03 -10.21 4.75
C VAL A 196 0.57 -10.25 5.20
N LEU A 197 -0.19 -9.20 4.85
CA LEU A 197 -1.56 -9.04 5.34
C LEU A 197 -2.57 -9.92 4.61
N ASN A 198 -2.40 -10.04 3.31
CA ASN A 198 -3.26 -10.81 2.41
C ASN A 198 -2.64 -10.87 1.01
N VAL A 199 -3.06 -11.88 0.24
CA VAL A 199 -2.72 -12.04 -1.18
C VAL A 199 -4.02 -12.26 -1.95
N ALA A 200 -4.44 -11.28 -2.74
CA ALA A 200 -5.61 -11.34 -3.59
C ALA A 200 -5.26 -10.88 -5.02
N GLU A 201 -6.12 -11.19 -5.97
CA GLU A 201 -5.90 -10.86 -7.37
C GLU A 201 -5.74 -9.34 -7.58
N ASP A 202 -4.56 -8.94 -8.05
CA ASP A 202 -4.21 -7.58 -8.43
C ASP A 202 -2.96 -7.59 -9.32
N HIS A 203 -2.73 -6.54 -10.10
CA HIS A 203 -1.51 -6.35 -10.90
C HIS A 203 -1.17 -7.48 -11.91
N LEU A 204 -2.17 -8.22 -12.43
CA LEU A 204 -1.96 -9.26 -13.45
C LEU A 204 -1.56 -8.68 -14.83
N ASP A 205 -1.61 -7.39 -14.99
CA ASP A 205 -1.02 -6.65 -16.10
C ASP A 205 0.52 -6.58 -16.03
N TRP A 206 1.09 -6.74 -14.86
CA TRP A 206 2.54 -6.72 -14.61
C TRP A 206 3.12 -8.13 -14.39
N TYR A 207 2.39 -8.99 -13.66
CA TYR A 207 2.81 -10.36 -13.33
C TYR A 207 2.26 -11.38 -14.32
N SER A 208 3.05 -12.43 -14.61
CA SER A 208 2.61 -13.53 -15.46
C SER A 208 1.60 -14.45 -14.78
N SER A 209 1.61 -14.51 -13.45
CA SER A 209 0.70 -15.35 -12.65
C SER A 209 0.51 -14.81 -11.24
N MET A 210 -0.56 -15.26 -10.58
CA MET A 210 -0.75 -15.04 -9.13
C MET A 210 0.37 -15.64 -8.29
N GLY A 211 0.98 -16.74 -8.74
CA GLY A 211 2.11 -17.37 -8.07
C GLY A 211 3.33 -16.46 -8.03
N ASP A 212 3.65 -15.79 -9.15
CA ASP A 212 4.77 -14.84 -9.22
C ASP A 212 4.53 -13.60 -8.34
N TYR A 213 3.28 -13.09 -8.36
CA TYR A 213 2.86 -11.98 -7.49
C TYR A 213 2.99 -12.31 -6.00
N ALA A 214 2.53 -13.51 -5.61
CA ALA A 214 2.64 -14.00 -4.24
C ALA A 214 4.10 -14.24 -3.83
N ALA A 215 4.91 -14.82 -4.72
CA ALA A 215 6.33 -15.07 -4.48
C ALA A 215 7.10 -13.77 -4.20
N ASP A 216 6.87 -12.71 -5.00
CA ASP A 216 7.50 -11.41 -4.74
C ASP A 216 7.07 -10.81 -3.39
N LYS A 217 5.80 -10.98 -2.98
CA LYS A 217 5.39 -10.58 -1.62
C LYS A 217 6.09 -11.40 -0.53
N GLY A 218 6.29 -12.69 -0.77
CA GLY A 218 6.98 -13.59 0.16
C GLY A 218 8.42 -13.21 0.45
N ARG A 219 9.08 -12.52 -0.50
CA ARG A 219 10.45 -12.02 -0.33
C ARG A 219 10.63 -11.11 0.88
N ILE A 220 9.54 -10.50 1.40
CA ILE A 220 9.57 -9.68 2.61
C ILE A 220 10.01 -10.49 3.85
N TYR A 221 9.84 -11.80 3.82
CA TYR A 221 10.22 -12.70 4.91
C TYR A 221 11.67 -13.20 4.80
N GLU A 222 12.31 -13.03 3.65
CA GLU A 222 13.70 -13.46 3.49
C GLU A 222 14.61 -12.81 4.53
N ARG A 223 15.39 -13.62 5.24
CA ARG A 223 16.33 -13.17 6.28
C ARG A 223 15.70 -12.36 7.42
N VAL A 224 14.38 -12.53 7.68
CA VAL A 224 13.73 -11.91 8.85
C VAL A 224 14.38 -12.40 10.14
N ARG A 225 14.66 -11.47 11.05
CA ARG A 225 15.43 -11.73 12.26
C ARG A 225 14.59 -12.13 13.48
N ARG A 226 13.31 -11.71 13.59
CA ARG A 226 12.48 -11.91 14.80
C ARG A 226 11.11 -12.52 14.56
N ALA A 227 10.29 -11.91 13.69
CA ALA A 227 8.91 -12.38 13.50
C ALA A 227 8.42 -12.23 12.06
N CYS A 228 7.89 -13.33 11.52
CA CYS A 228 7.10 -13.36 10.29
C CYS A 228 5.61 -13.37 10.66
N VAL A 229 4.94 -12.24 10.49
CA VAL A 229 3.53 -12.04 10.84
C VAL A 229 2.65 -12.40 9.63
N TYR A 230 1.69 -13.32 9.80
CA TYR A 230 0.84 -13.81 8.72
C TYR A 230 -0.64 -13.85 9.11
N ASN A 231 -1.52 -13.78 8.12
CA ASN A 231 -2.97 -13.83 8.29
C ASN A 231 -3.46 -15.27 8.31
N VAL A 232 -3.95 -15.75 9.45
CA VAL A 232 -4.48 -17.10 9.59
C VAL A 232 -5.69 -17.38 8.69
N ALA A 233 -6.43 -16.34 8.30
CA ALA A 233 -7.59 -16.46 7.41
C ALA A 233 -7.22 -16.53 5.92
N ASP A 234 -5.96 -16.29 5.57
CA ASP A 234 -5.45 -16.34 4.21
C ASP A 234 -4.37 -17.43 4.07
N PRO A 235 -4.71 -18.60 3.50
CA PRO A 235 -3.79 -19.73 3.38
C PRO A 235 -2.52 -19.41 2.58
N GLU A 236 -2.58 -18.43 1.67
CA GLU A 236 -1.42 -18.05 0.87
C GLU A 236 -0.36 -17.36 1.75
N THR A 237 -0.76 -16.52 2.70
CA THR A 237 0.19 -15.89 3.64
C THR A 237 0.84 -16.92 4.56
N GLU A 238 0.11 -17.97 4.97
CA GLU A 238 0.67 -19.09 5.74
C GLU A 238 1.66 -19.91 4.91
N ARG A 239 1.37 -20.16 3.63
CA ARG A 239 2.30 -20.82 2.71
C ARG A 239 3.60 -20.03 2.59
N LEU A 240 3.53 -18.71 2.38
CA LEU A 240 4.70 -17.85 2.25
C LEU A 240 5.60 -17.88 3.50
N VAL A 241 5.02 -17.88 4.70
CA VAL A 241 5.79 -18.03 5.95
C VAL A 241 6.47 -19.38 6.07
N ARG A 242 5.80 -20.47 5.65
CA ARG A 242 6.38 -21.83 5.71
C ARG A 242 7.57 -22.01 4.75
N GLU A 243 7.54 -21.31 3.62
CA GLU A 243 8.57 -21.38 2.58
C GLU A 243 9.71 -20.38 2.78
N ALA A 244 9.56 -19.45 3.75
CA ALA A 244 10.52 -18.37 3.98
C ALA A 244 11.86 -18.88 4.50
N ASP A 245 12.96 -18.36 3.94
CA ASP A 245 14.33 -18.53 4.47
C ASP A 245 14.62 -17.38 5.45
N VAL A 246 14.60 -17.70 6.75
CA VAL A 246 14.69 -16.72 7.84
C VAL A 246 15.93 -16.94 8.70
N GLU A 247 16.32 -15.93 9.48
CA GLU A 247 17.40 -16.06 10.45
C GLU A 247 17.01 -16.99 11.60
N GLU A 248 18.01 -17.66 12.18
CA GLU A 248 17.80 -18.58 13.31
C GLU A 248 17.15 -17.86 14.49
N GLY A 249 16.05 -18.41 15.00
CA GLY A 249 15.29 -17.86 16.12
C GLY A 249 14.11 -16.97 15.69
N ALA A 250 13.94 -16.66 14.41
CA ALA A 250 12.74 -16.00 13.91
C ALA A 250 11.50 -16.90 14.09
N ARG A 251 10.36 -16.28 14.40
CA ARG A 251 9.13 -17.00 14.71
C ARG A 251 8.00 -16.62 13.74
N ALA A 252 7.21 -17.61 13.33
CA ALA A 252 5.93 -17.37 12.67
C ALA A 252 4.88 -16.92 13.71
N ILE A 253 4.23 -15.78 13.47
CA ILE A 253 3.23 -15.18 14.35
C ILE A 253 1.94 -14.99 13.56
N GLY A 254 0.91 -15.74 13.91
CA GLY A 254 -0.41 -15.59 13.27
C GLY A 254 -1.19 -14.40 13.82
N PHE A 255 -1.94 -13.70 12.96
CA PHE A 255 -3.01 -12.83 13.41
C PHE A 255 -4.37 -13.32 12.90
N THR A 256 -5.43 -13.19 13.73
CA THR A 256 -6.76 -13.72 13.42
C THR A 256 -7.87 -12.87 14.04
N LEU A 257 -9.02 -12.80 13.37
CA LEU A 257 -10.25 -12.22 13.94
C LEU A 257 -10.97 -13.19 14.90
N GLY A 258 -10.45 -14.38 15.08
CA GLY A 258 -10.92 -15.35 16.05
C GLY A 258 -10.04 -15.40 17.31
N MET A 259 -10.35 -16.37 18.19
CA MET A 259 -9.57 -16.60 19.41
C MET A 259 -8.13 -17.02 19.07
N PRO A 260 -7.10 -16.33 19.61
CA PRO A 260 -5.70 -16.62 19.28
C PRO A 260 -5.23 -17.93 19.96
N SER A 261 -4.57 -18.77 19.19
CA SER A 261 -3.75 -19.87 19.71
C SER A 261 -2.40 -19.34 20.23
N VAL A 262 -1.62 -20.20 20.88
CA VAL A 262 -0.24 -19.86 21.28
C VAL A 262 0.58 -19.47 20.05
N GLY A 263 1.30 -18.34 20.14
CA GLY A 263 2.04 -17.79 19.02
C GLY A 263 1.19 -16.90 18.09
N MET A 264 0.00 -16.48 18.51
CA MET A 264 -0.89 -15.63 17.72
C MET A 264 -1.32 -14.39 18.50
N VAL A 265 -1.74 -13.37 17.76
CA VAL A 265 -2.57 -12.27 18.24
C VAL A 265 -3.98 -12.41 17.62
N GLY A 266 -5.02 -12.03 18.36
CA GLY A 266 -6.39 -12.25 17.87
C GLY A 266 -7.44 -11.59 18.73
N LEU A 267 -8.70 -11.99 18.57
CA LEU A 267 -9.82 -11.47 19.33
C LEU A 267 -10.29 -12.47 20.39
N VAL A 268 -10.56 -11.95 21.59
CA VAL A 268 -11.32 -12.62 22.63
C VAL A 268 -12.51 -11.71 22.93
N GLU A 269 -13.68 -12.09 22.44
CA GLU A 269 -14.88 -11.24 22.40
C GLU A 269 -14.59 -9.94 21.62
N ASP A 270 -14.52 -8.79 22.29
CA ASP A 270 -14.20 -7.47 21.72
C ASP A 270 -12.76 -6.98 22.05
N ILE A 271 -11.95 -7.85 22.69
CA ILE A 271 -10.60 -7.52 23.13
C ILE A 271 -9.57 -8.04 22.12
N LEU A 272 -8.68 -7.17 21.65
CA LEU A 272 -7.46 -7.55 20.93
C LEU A 272 -6.48 -8.13 21.95
N ALA A 273 -6.08 -9.38 21.76
CA ALA A 273 -5.31 -10.17 22.72
C ALA A 273 -4.01 -10.73 22.12
N ASP A 274 -2.94 -10.65 22.90
CA ASP A 274 -1.59 -11.16 22.58
C ASP A 274 -1.31 -12.48 23.31
N ARG A 275 -1.16 -13.58 22.55
CA ARG A 275 -0.64 -14.87 23.01
C ARG A 275 0.66 -15.25 22.32
N ALA A 276 1.40 -14.29 21.78
CA ALA A 276 2.65 -14.50 21.07
C ALA A 276 3.87 -14.00 21.84
N PHE A 277 3.77 -12.84 22.49
CA PHE A 277 4.91 -12.10 23.01
C PHE A 277 4.92 -11.94 24.55
N ILE A 278 4.09 -12.71 25.25
CA ILE A 278 4.09 -12.78 26.73
C ILE A 278 4.76 -14.07 27.20
N GLU A 279 5.35 -14.03 28.40
CA GLU A 279 6.01 -15.22 28.98
C GLU A 279 5.06 -16.36 29.21
N GLN A 280 3.86 -16.07 29.77
CA GLN A 280 2.84 -17.10 30.10
C GLN A 280 1.90 -17.40 28.93
N ARG A 281 2.36 -17.29 27.68
CA ARG A 281 1.53 -17.45 26.46
C ARG A 281 0.78 -18.80 26.37
N ASP A 282 1.26 -19.83 27.06
CA ASP A 282 0.64 -21.16 27.06
C ASP A 282 -0.69 -21.18 27.84
N THR A 283 -0.81 -20.34 28.89
CA THR A 283 -1.93 -20.35 29.82
C THR A 283 -2.69 -19.02 29.88
N SER A 284 -2.12 -17.95 29.33
CA SER A 284 -2.65 -16.59 29.45
C SER A 284 -2.60 -15.85 28.09
N ALA A 285 -3.38 -14.79 28.00
CA ALA A 285 -3.31 -13.78 26.96
C ALA A 285 -3.20 -12.39 27.61
N ALA A 286 -2.48 -11.47 26.95
CA ALA A 286 -2.44 -10.09 27.39
C ALA A 286 -3.44 -9.26 26.59
N GLU A 287 -4.22 -8.43 27.27
CA GLU A 287 -5.07 -7.43 26.63
C GLU A 287 -4.20 -6.33 25.99
N LEU A 288 -4.50 -6.01 24.74
CA LEU A 288 -3.88 -4.90 24.02
C LEU A 288 -4.80 -3.68 24.01
N CYS A 289 -6.02 -3.82 23.47
CA CYS A 289 -7.07 -2.81 23.48
C CYS A 289 -8.41 -3.48 23.15
N THR A 290 -9.50 -2.71 23.14
CA THR A 290 -10.82 -3.18 22.68
C THR A 290 -11.12 -2.70 21.25
N ILE A 291 -12.07 -3.33 20.57
CA ILE A 291 -12.55 -2.87 19.25
C ILE A 291 -13.08 -1.43 19.33
N ALA A 292 -13.67 -1.03 20.46
CA ALA A 292 -14.17 0.32 20.68
C ALA A 292 -13.05 1.39 20.73
N ASP A 293 -11.81 1.00 20.97
CA ASP A 293 -10.66 1.88 20.95
C ASP A 293 -10.17 2.22 19.53
N LEU A 294 -10.61 1.44 18.54
CA LEU A 294 -10.22 1.61 17.14
C LEU A 294 -11.07 2.68 16.44
N ALA A 295 -10.51 3.34 15.44
CA ALA A 295 -11.22 4.32 14.63
C ALA A 295 -12.37 3.70 13.79
N SER A 296 -12.36 2.38 13.57
CA SER A 296 -13.41 1.64 12.89
C SER A 296 -13.51 0.21 13.43
N PRO A 297 -14.73 -0.32 13.66
CA PRO A 297 -14.95 -1.71 14.04
C PRO A 297 -14.95 -2.67 12.83
N ALA A 298 -14.72 -2.18 11.62
CA ALA A 298 -14.76 -2.98 10.39
C ALA A 298 -13.73 -4.13 10.46
N PRO A 299 -14.09 -5.37 10.10
CA PRO A 299 -13.23 -6.55 10.28
C PRO A 299 -11.83 -6.40 9.69
N HIS A 300 -11.70 -5.83 8.49
CA HIS A 300 -10.40 -5.59 7.86
C HIS A 300 -9.57 -4.53 8.61
N PHE A 301 -10.22 -3.55 9.26
CA PHE A 301 -9.53 -2.55 10.07
C PHE A 301 -9.00 -3.15 11.37
N VAL A 302 -9.78 -4.02 11.99
CA VAL A 302 -9.35 -4.80 13.18
C VAL A 302 -8.21 -5.75 12.82
N ALA A 303 -8.25 -6.41 11.66
CA ALA A 303 -7.16 -7.26 11.17
C ALA A 303 -5.86 -6.47 10.96
N ASN A 304 -5.95 -5.26 10.38
CA ASN A 304 -4.80 -4.36 10.23
C ASN A 304 -4.22 -3.94 11.59
N ALA A 305 -5.08 -3.64 12.57
CA ALA A 305 -4.66 -3.31 13.94
C ALA A 305 -3.94 -4.48 14.63
N LEU A 306 -4.43 -5.70 14.46
CA LEU A 306 -3.78 -6.92 14.97
C LEU A 306 -2.40 -7.14 14.35
N ALA A 307 -2.26 -6.96 13.03
CA ALA A 307 -0.97 -7.06 12.34
C ALA A 307 0.02 -6.00 12.81
N ALA A 308 -0.42 -4.73 12.93
CA ALA A 308 0.40 -3.63 13.45
C ALA A 308 0.83 -3.89 14.91
N ALA A 309 -0.11 -4.36 15.75
CA ALA A 309 0.19 -4.74 17.12
C ALA A 309 1.20 -5.88 17.21
N ALA A 310 1.08 -6.92 16.36
CA ALA A 310 2.03 -8.03 16.31
C ALA A 310 3.45 -7.56 15.97
N LEU A 311 3.59 -6.68 14.97
CA LEU A 311 4.88 -6.09 14.59
C LEU A 311 5.46 -5.24 15.73
N ALA A 312 4.68 -4.35 16.35
CA ALA A 312 5.13 -3.53 17.46
C ALA A 312 5.53 -4.39 18.68
N ARG A 313 4.73 -5.41 19.00
CA ARG A 313 5.03 -6.34 20.09
C ARG A 313 6.29 -7.18 19.81
N SER A 314 6.56 -7.55 18.57
CA SER A 314 7.79 -8.23 18.18
C SER A 314 9.03 -7.36 18.43
N HIS A 315 8.91 -6.05 18.26
CA HIS A 315 9.97 -5.08 18.58
C HIS A 315 10.14 -4.84 20.08
N GLY A 316 9.17 -5.27 20.90
CA GLY A 316 9.22 -5.10 22.38
C GLY A 316 8.39 -3.94 22.92
N VAL A 317 7.57 -3.30 22.08
CA VAL A 317 6.65 -2.22 22.52
C VAL A 317 5.65 -2.76 23.55
N SER A 318 5.36 -2.01 24.59
CA SER A 318 4.46 -2.42 25.66
C SER A 318 2.98 -2.50 25.21
N GLN A 319 2.16 -3.28 25.93
CA GLN A 319 0.72 -3.37 25.67
C GLN A 319 0.04 -1.99 25.81
N ALA A 320 0.47 -1.18 26.80
CA ALA A 320 -0.05 0.15 26.99
C ALA A 320 0.22 1.06 25.78
N ALA A 321 1.43 1.01 25.22
CA ALA A 321 1.76 1.79 24.03
C ALA A 321 1.00 1.32 22.80
N VAL A 322 0.75 0.00 22.63
CA VAL A 322 -0.11 -0.52 21.56
C VAL A 322 -1.52 0.06 21.68
N ARG A 323 -2.13 0.01 22.87
CA ARG A 323 -3.45 0.59 23.12
C ARG A 323 -3.48 2.09 22.81
N ASP A 324 -2.53 2.82 23.38
CA ASP A 324 -2.52 4.29 23.29
C ASP A 324 -2.26 4.75 21.84
N GLY A 325 -1.41 4.05 21.09
CA GLY A 325 -1.15 4.30 19.69
C GLY A 325 -2.36 3.99 18.80
N LEU A 326 -3.07 2.88 19.04
CA LEU A 326 -4.29 2.54 18.29
C LEU A 326 -5.44 3.52 18.57
N ARG A 327 -5.58 3.98 19.83
CA ARG A 327 -6.55 5.04 20.21
C ARG A 327 -6.23 6.39 19.56
N ALA A 328 -4.96 6.72 19.45
CA ALA A 328 -4.49 7.97 18.85
C ALA A 328 -4.57 7.96 17.32
N PHE A 329 -4.54 6.79 16.70
CA PHE A 329 -4.54 6.64 15.26
C PHE A 329 -5.80 7.22 14.61
N ARG A 330 -5.61 7.99 13.55
CA ARG A 330 -6.69 8.47 12.68
C ARG A 330 -6.33 8.09 11.24
N PRO A 331 -7.22 7.36 10.54
CA PRO A 331 -6.98 6.99 9.15
C PRO A 331 -6.87 8.24 8.27
N ASP A 332 -6.07 8.15 7.23
CA ASP A 332 -6.05 9.14 6.16
C ASP A 332 -7.45 9.28 5.52
N GLY A 333 -7.69 10.41 4.89
CA GLY A 333 -8.91 10.63 4.11
C GLY A 333 -9.16 9.51 3.09
N HIS A 334 -10.40 9.34 2.67
CA HIS A 334 -10.84 8.39 1.65
C HIS A 334 -10.65 6.89 2.01
N ARG A 335 -10.61 6.58 3.32
CA ARG A 335 -10.59 5.21 3.87
C ARG A 335 -11.71 5.04 4.88
N ILE A 336 -12.87 4.58 4.40
CA ILE A 336 -14.09 4.42 5.21
C ILE A 336 -14.38 5.69 6.03
N ALA A 337 -14.14 6.84 5.43
CA ALA A 337 -14.34 8.13 6.07
C ALA A 337 -15.81 8.52 6.01
N VAL A 338 -16.47 8.71 7.16
CA VAL A 338 -17.84 9.25 7.20
C VAL A 338 -17.78 10.71 6.77
N VAL A 339 -18.41 11.01 5.64
CA VAL A 339 -18.50 12.38 5.10
C VAL A 339 -19.60 13.17 5.80
N GLY A 340 -20.73 12.52 6.11
CA GLY A 340 -21.83 13.12 6.81
C GLY A 340 -23.05 12.21 6.89
N THR A 341 -24.08 12.69 7.58
CA THR A 341 -25.38 12.01 7.69
C THR A 341 -26.50 13.01 7.41
N ALA A 342 -27.40 12.69 6.47
CA ALA A 342 -28.58 13.48 6.16
C ALA A 342 -29.79 12.57 5.92
N ASP A 343 -30.96 12.99 6.36
CA ASP A 343 -32.21 12.27 6.20
C ASP A 343 -32.16 10.80 6.67
N GLY A 344 -31.32 10.53 7.68
CA GLY A 344 -31.08 9.18 8.21
C GLY A 344 -30.18 8.30 7.33
N VAL A 345 -29.56 8.84 6.29
CA VAL A 345 -28.59 8.15 5.40
C VAL A 345 -27.19 8.58 5.76
N THR A 346 -26.29 7.60 5.97
CA THR A 346 -24.87 7.86 6.23
C THR A 346 -24.07 7.77 4.94
N TRP A 347 -23.23 8.76 4.68
CA TRP A 347 -22.39 8.85 3.49
C TRP A 347 -20.94 8.56 3.84
N VAL A 348 -20.36 7.56 3.17
CA VAL A 348 -19.03 7.03 3.49
C VAL A 348 -18.16 7.05 2.24
N ASP A 349 -16.97 7.62 2.39
CA ASP A 349 -15.94 7.67 1.36
C ASP A 349 -14.86 6.62 1.63
N ASP A 350 -14.76 5.64 0.74
CA ASP A 350 -13.68 4.69 0.64
C ASP A 350 -13.13 4.64 -0.78
N SER A 351 -12.86 5.83 -1.34
CA SER A 351 -12.29 5.96 -2.69
C SER A 351 -10.99 5.20 -2.87
N LYS A 352 -10.28 4.87 -1.79
CA LYS A 352 -9.06 4.05 -1.78
C LYS A 352 -9.33 2.57 -2.10
N ALA A 353 -10.56 2.08 -2.03
CA ALA A 353 -10.93 0.72 -2.45
C ALA A 353 -10.89 0.60 -3.99
N THR A 354 -9.69 0.47 -4.55
CA THR A 354 -9.40 0.53 -5.99
C THR A 354 -9.39 -0.83 -6.69
N ASN A 355 -9.71 -1.90 -5.98
CA ASN A 355 -9.85 -3.25 -6.53
C ASN A 355 -11.07 -3.97 -5.93
N PRO A 356 -11.55 -5.06 -6.54
CA PRO A 356 -12.76 -5.76 -6.08
C PRO A 356 -12.66 -6.28 -4.64
N HIS A 357 -11.51 -6.80 -4.21
CA HIS A 357 -11.32 -7.33 -2.87
C HIS A 357 -11.42 -6.23 -1.79
N ALA A 358 -10.83 -5.06 -2.05
CA ALA A 358 -10.96 -3.91 -1.15
C ALA A 358 -12.42 -3.43 -1.06
N ALA A 359 -13.10 -3.29 -2.21
CA ALA A 359 -14.51 -2.90 -2.26
C ALA A 359 -15.42 -3.91 -1.55
N GLN A 360 -15.18 -5.22 -1.71
CA GLN A 360 -15.90 -6.26 -0.99
C GLN A 360 -15.75 -6.11 0.52
N SER A 361 -14.53 -5.91 1.01
CA SER A 361 -14.25 -5.73 2.43
C SER A 361 -15.02 -4.54 3.02
N SER A 362 -15.09 -3.44 2.27
CA SER A 362 -15.82 -2.24 2.69
C SER A 362 -17.32 -2.43 2.64
N LEU A 363 -17.85 -3.07 1.59
CA LEU A 363 -19.29 -3.36 1.45
C LEU A 363 -19.80 -4.31 2.55
N LEU A 364 -19.00 -5.28 2.96
CA LEU A 364 -19.35 -6.20 4.05
C LEU A 364 -19.44 -5.53 5.43
N ALA A 365 -18.93 -4.31 5.59
CA ALA A 365 -19.03 -3.55 6.83
C ALA A 365 -20.40 -2.88 7.04
N TYR A 366 -21.25 -2.81 6.00
CA TYR A 366 -22.52 -2.09 6.01
C TYR A 366 -23.69 -2.97 5.55
N ASP A 367 -24.89 -2.72 6.10
CA ASP A 367 -26.13 -3.41 5.74
C ASP A 367 -27.35 -2.60 6.22
N PRO A 368 -28.23 -2.07 5.33
CA PRO A 368 -28.12 -2.06 3.86
C PRO A 368 -27.15 -1.00 3.30
N VAL A 369 -26.72 -1.18 2.03
CA VAL A 369 -25.79 -0.28 1.37
C VAL A 369 -26.23 0.09 -0.05
N VAL A 370 -26.10 1.37 -0.41
CA VAL A 370 -26.10 1.87 -1.78
C VAL A 370 -24.65 2.00 -2.21
N TRP A 371 -24.26 1.21 -3.21
CA TRP A 371 -22.88 1.12 -3.65
C TRP A 371 -22.61 2.07 -4.83
N VAL A 372 -21.61 2.96 -4.69
CA VAL A 372 -21.11 3.80 -5.79
C VAL A 372 -19.79 3.17 -6.29
N ALA A 373 -19.79 2.71 -7.55
CA ALA A 373 -18.74 1.85 -8.10
C ALA A 373 -18.32 2.25 -9.51
N GLY A 374 -17.08 1.86 -9.89
CA GLY A 374 -16.55 1.97 -11.24
C GLY A 374 -15.31 2.83 -11.38
N GLY A 375 -14.79 2.90 -12.60
CA GLY A 375 -13.51 3.48 -13.00
C GLY A 375 -12.79 2.56 -13.99
N LEU A 376 -11.45 2.40 -13.85
CA LEU A 376 -10.63 1.47 -14.63
C LEU A 376 -10.49 0.13 -13.89
N ALA A 377 -11.07 -0.93 -14.45
CA ALA A 377 -11.08 -2.26 -13.85
C ALA A 377 -9.73 -3.01 -13.98
N LYS A 378 -8.86 -2.64 -14.91
CA LYS A 378 -7.54 -3.28 -15.13
C LYS A 378 -7.61 -4.80 -15.27
N GLY A 379 -8.64 -5.32 -15.94
CA GLY A 379 -8.85 -6.76 -16.11
C GLY A 379 -9.48 -7.49 -14.91
N ALA A 380 -9.80 -6.80 -13.83
CA ALA A 380 -10.43 -7.40 -12.66
C ALA A 380 -11.84 -7.93 -12.95
N ARG A 381 -12.25 -8.95 -12.20
CA ARG A 381 -13.59 -9.56 -12.25
C ARG A 381 -14.37 -9.20 -11.00
N PHE A 382 -15.69 -9.07 -11.12
CA PHE A 382 -16.58 -8.65 -10.05
C PHE A 382 -17.62 -9.70 -9.64
N ASP A 383 -17.59 -10.88 -10.25
CA ASP A 383 -18.57 -11.94 -10.02
C ASP A 383 -18.63 -12.37 -8.55
N ASP A 384 -17.47 -12.68 -7.96
CA ASP A 384 -17.36 -13.13 -6.56
C ASP A 384 -17.74 -12.04 -5.57
N LEU A 385 -17.32 -10.79 -5.83
CA LEU A 385 -17.69 -9.65 -5.03
C LEU A 385 -19.22 -9.48 -5.01
N VAL A 386 -19.85 -9.40 -6.19
CA VAL A 386 -21.31 -9.19 -6.29
C VAL A 386 -22.08 -10.35 -5.63
N ALA A 387 -21.65 -11.60 -5.86
CA ALA A 387 -22.24 -12.77 -5.22
C ALA A 387 -22.18 -12.69 -3.68
N ALA A 388 -21.05 -12.22 -3.13
CA ALA A 388 -20.84 -12.11 -1.69
C ALA A 388 -21.68 -11.01 -1.03
N VAL A 389 -21.93 -9.88 -1.72
CA VAL A 389 -22.58 -8.71 -1.11
C VAL A 389 -24.05 -8.53 -1.52
N ARG A 390 -24.57 -9.31 -2.47
CA ARG A 390 -25.89 -9.14 -3.09
C ARG A 390 -27.05 -8.87 -2.12
N THR A 391 -27.06 -9.53 -0.96
CA THR A 391 -28.13 -9.42 0.04
C THR A 391 -28.10 -8.09 0.80
N ARG A 392 -27.00 -7.37 0.75
CA ARG A 392 -26.79 -6.09 1.43
C ARG A 392 -27.07 -4.90 0.51
N LEU A 393 -27.07 -5.13 -0.82
CA LEU A 393 -27.21 -4.07 -1.80
C LEU A 393 -28.65 -3.53 -1.83
N ARG A 394 -28.83 -2.26 -1.48
CA ARG A 394 -30.06 -1.49 -1.74
C ARG A 394 -30.17 -1.07 -3.19
N GLY A 395 -29.06 -0.72 -3.79
CA GLY A 395 -28.90 -0.30 -5.16
C GLY A 395 -27.45 -0.01 -5.49
N VAL A 396 -27.16 0.17 -6.78
CA VAL A 396 -25.81 0.45 -7.26
C VAL A 396 -25.82 1.62 -8.23
N VAL A 397 -24.86 2.53 -8.07
CA VAL A 397 -24.58 3.61 -9.01
C VAL A 397 -23.26 3.34 -9.68
N LEU A 398 -23.26 3.24 -10.99
CA LEU A 398 -22.10 2.92 -11.81
C LEU A 398 -21.57 4.13 -12.55
N LEU A 399 -20.26 4.34 -12.53
CA LEU A 399 -19.56 5.40 -13.24
C LEU A 399 -18.26 4.91 -13.84
N GLY A 400 -17.65 5.70 -14.72
CA GLY A 400 -16.35 5.42 -15.30
C GLY A 400 -16.33 4.51 -16.52
N ARG A 401 -15.10 4.31 -17.04
CA ARG A 401 -14.89 3.65 -18.34
C ARG A 401 -15.34 2.20 -18.37
N ASP A 402 -14.95 1.42 -17.36
CA ASP A 402 -15.15 -0.04 -17.35
C ASP A 402 -16.37 -0.46 -16.52
N ARG A 403 -17.31 0.45 -16.28
CA ARG A 403 -18.55 0.21 -15.49
C ARG A 403 -19.38 -0.98 -15.97
N GLU A 404 -19.32 -1.29 -17.27
CA GLU A 404 -20.05 -2.41 -17.88
C GLU A 404 -19.62 -3.76 -17.31
N VAL A 405 -18.35 -3.91 -16.91
CA VAL A 405 -17.84 -5.13 -16.28
C VAL A 405 -18.57 -5.40 -14.94
N ILE A 406 -18.85 -4.35 -14.18
CA ILE A 406 -19.62 -4.44 -12.92
C ILE A 406 -21.11 -4.67 -13.23
N ALA A 407 -21.65 -3.97 -14.24
CA ALA A 407 -23.04 -4.14 -14.65
C ALA A 407 -23.36 -5.58 -15.09
N GLU A 408 -22.46 -6.20 -15.84
CA GLU A 408 -22.58 -7.60 -16.23
C GLU A 408 -22.53 -8.56 -15.04
N ALA A 409 -21.65 -8.34 -14.06
CA ALA A 409 -21.60 -9.14 -12.83
C ALA A 409 -22.91 -8.98 -12.02
N LEU A 410 -23.44 -7.74 -11.90
CA LEU A 410 -24.72 -7.47 -11.24
C LEU A 410 -25.88 -8.19 -11.95
N SER A 411 -25.93 -8.15 -13.29
CA SER A 411 -26.97 -8.83 -14.05
C SER A 411 -27.00 -10.34 -13.84
N ARG A 412 -25.81 -10.96 -13.62
CA ARG A 412 -25.69 -12.41 -13.37
C ARG A 412 -26.01 -12.81 -11.92
N HIS A 413 -25.55 -12.02 -10.95
CA HIS A 413 -25.54 -12.45 -9.53
C HIS A 413 -26.53 -11.68 -8.63
N ALA A 414 -27.00 -10.51 -9.08
CA ALA A 414 -27.93 -9.65 -8.33
C ALA A 414 -28.94 -8.92 -9.26
N PRO A 415 -29.71 -9.65 -10.12
CA PRO A 415 -30.55 -9.04 -11.16
C PRO A 415 -31.70 -8.19 -10.60
N ASP A 416 -32.09 -8.39 -9.35
CA ASP A 416 -33.18 -7.64 -8.69
C ASP A 416 -32.67 -6.33 -8.05
N VAL A 417 -31.37 -6.08 -8.00
CA VAL A 417 -30.81 -4.86 -7.41
C VAL A 417 -30.90 -3.70 -8.43
N PRO A 418 -31.53 -2.57 -8.06
CA PRO A 418 -31.60 -1.40 -8.93
C PRO A 418 -30.19 -0.86 -9.27
N VAL A 419 -29.94 -0.62 -10.56
CA VAL A 419 -28.68 -0.07 -11.06
C VAL A 419 -28.96 1.23 -11.82
N ILE A 420 -28.21 2.28 -11.49
CA ILE A 420 -28.22 3.56 -12.21
C ILE A 420 -26.81 3.78 -12.78
N ALA A 421 -26.69 3.86 -14.10
CA ALA A 421 -25.44 4.23 -14.76
C ALA A 421 -25.39 5.75 -14.95
N VAL A 422 -24.27 6.35 -14.62
CA VAL A 422 -24.00 7.79 -14.81
C VAL A 422 -23.00 7.93 -15.96
N ASP A 423 -23.45 8.56 -17.04
CA ASP A 423 -22.63 8.84 -18.21
C ASP A 423 -21.85 10.14 -18.04
N ALA A 424 -20.61 10.17 -18.56
CA ALA A 424 -19.91 11.41 -18.80
C ALA A 424 -20.41 11.99 -20.14
N ASP A 425 -20.80 13.26 -20.16
CA ASP A 425 -21.10 13.96 -21.41
C ASP A 425 -19.83 14.07 -22.28
N GLU A 426 -20.00 14.13 -23.61
CA GLU A 426 -18.85 14.18 -24.54
C GLU A 426 -17.89 15.36 -24.26
N THR A 427 -18.39 16.42 -23.65
CA THR A 427 -17.62 17.61 -23.25
C THR A 427 -16.88 17.45 -21.91
N GLU A 428 -17.16 16.40 -21.15
CA GLU A 428 -16.66 16.17 -19.79
C GLU A 428 -15.54 15.12 -19.73
N ARG A 429 -15.08 14.58 -20.86
CA ARG A 429 -14.07 13.49 -20.92
C ARG A 429 -12.67 13.87 -20.41
N VAL A 430 -12.39 15.16 -20.25
CA VAL A 430 -11.14 15.65 -19.65
C VAL A 430 -11.52 16.74 -18.64
N GLY A 431 -11.37 16.44 -17.33
CA GLY A 431 -11.68 17.37 -16.23
C GLY A 431 -13.11 17.35 -15.70
N GLY A 432 -14.00 16.51 -16.24
CA GLY A 432 -15.42 16.44 -15.87
C GLY A 432 -15.77 15.53 -14.68
N GLY A 433 -14.77 14.93 -14.02
CA GLY A 433 -14.98 13.98 -12.93
C GLY A 433 -15.84 14.51 -11.78
N GLN A 434 -15.73 15.79 -11.45
CA GLN A 434 -16.54 16.42 -10.40
C GLN A 434 -18.03 16.47 -10.75
N ALA A 435 -18.37 16.78 -12.01
CA ALA A 435 -19.77 16.82 -12.45
C ALA A 435 -20.39 15.42 -12.51
N VAL A 436 -19.63 14.43 -12.99
CA VAL A 436 -20.02 13.02 -12.98
C VAL A 436 -20.26 12.55 -11.55
N MET A 437 -19.39 12.88 -10.61
CA MET A 437 -19.51 12.49 -9.21
C MET A 437 -20.73 13.16 -8.54
N ALA A 438 -21.03 14.41 -8.86
CA ALA A 438 -22.23 15.09 -8.35
C ALA A 438 -23.50 14.35 -8.81
N ARG A 439 -23.60 13.96 -10.09
CA ARG A 439 -24.72 13.16 -10.60
C ARG A 439 -24.78 11.77 -9.95
N ALA A 440 -23.62 11.15 -9.66
CA ALA A 440 -23.58 9.86 -8.97
C ALA A 440 -24.11 9.97 -7.53
N VAL A 441 -23.77 11.03 -6.81
CA VAL A 441 -24.30 11.32 -5.48
C VAL A 441 -25.82 11.56 -5.52
N ASP A 442 -26.32 12.31 -6.50
CA ASP A 442 -27.77 12.53 -6.69
C ASP A 442 -28.49 11.21 -7.01
N ALA A 443 -27.94 10.39 -7.89
CA ALA A 443 -28.48 9.06 -8.21
C ALA A 443 -28.50 8.12 -6.98
N ALA A 444 -27.43 8.14 -6.18
CA ALA A 444 -27.37 7.36 -4.95
C ALA A 444 -28.42 7.79 -3.93
N ALA A 445 -28.67 9.10 -3.82
CA ALA A 445 -29.70 9.63 -2.94
C ALA A 445 -31.14 9.22 -3.34
N VAL A 446 -31.39 8.99 -4.64
CA VAL A 446 -32.68 8.47 -5.12
C VAL A 446 -32.90 7.02 -4.67
N LEU A 447 -31.84 6.23 -4.58
CA LEU A 447 -31.89 4.83 -4.18
C LEU A 447 -31.92 4.63 -2.65
N ALA A 448 -31.27 5.54 -1.91
CA ALA A 448 -31.09 5.42 -0.48
C ALA A 448 -32.39 5.68 0.32
N ARG A 449 -32.50 5.03 1.47
CA ARG A 449 -33.57 5.17 2.46
C ARG A 449 -32.99 5.46 3.84
N PRO A 450 -33.77 6.07 4.76
CA PRO A 450 -33.32 6.22 6.15
C PRO A 450 -32.83 4.88 6.75
N GLY A 451 -31.68 4.88 7.34
CA GLY A 451 -30.95 3.71 7.85
C GLY A 451 -29.95 3.10 6.89
N ASP A 452 -29.94 3.47 5.60
CA ASP A 452 -28.97 2.98 4.63
C ASP A 452 -27.62 3.73 4.74
N THR A 453 -26.56 3.06 4.27
CA THR A 453 -25.28 3.70 4.01
C THR A 453 -25.07 3.86 2.51
N VAL A 454 -24.72 5.06 2.05
CA VAL A 454 -24.19 5.29 0.71
C VAL A 454 -22.66 5.20 0.81
N LEU A 455 -22.08 4.22 0.11
CA LEU A 455 -20.66 3.92 0.17
C LEU A 455 -20.00 4.11 -1.20
N LEU A 456 -19.06 5.05 -1.29
CA LEU A 456 -18.11 5.10 -2.41
C LEU A 456 -17.03 4.05 -2.15
N ALA A 457 -17.12 2.88 -2.76
CA ALA A 457 -16.10 1.83 -2.76
C ALA A 457 -15.89 1.36 -4.21
N PRO A 458 -15.13 2.08 -5.02
CA PRO A 458 -15.20 2.00 -6.48
C PRO A 458 -14.86 0.63 -7.07
N GLY A 459 -14.03 -0.18 -6.40
CA GLY A 459 -13.53 -1.45 -6.92
C GLY A 459 -12.61 -1.30 -8.15
N CYS A 460 -12.35 -0.07 -8.58
CA CYS A 460 -11.63 0.30 -9.78
C CYS A 460 -10.67 1.46 -9.52
N ALA A 461 -9.60 1.56 -10.32
CA ALA A 461 -8.72 2.72 -10.31
C ALA A 461 -9.45 3.95 -10.87
N SER A 462 -8.95 5.16 -10.53
CA SER A 462 -9.64 6.43 -10.80
C SER A 462 -9.17 7.19 -12.04
N MET A 463 -8.05 6.76 -12.65
CA MET A 463 -7.31 7.55 -13.65
C MET A 463 -8.00 7.71 -15.02
N ASP A 464 -9.21 7.25 -15.18
CA ASP A 464 -10.08 7.51 -16.33
C ASP A 464 -10.82 8.87 -16.24
N MET A 465 -11.07 9.36 -15.01
CA MET A 465 -11.82 10.58 -14.77
C MET A 465 -11.17 11.52 -13.74
N PHE A 466 -10.22 11.04 -12.95
CA PHE A 466 -9.54 11.77 -11.88
C PHE A 466 -8.03 11.49 -11.93
N THR A 467 -7.22 12.43 -11.47
CA THR A 467 -5.76 12.27 -11.40
C THR A 467 -5.36 11.11 -10.48
N ASN A 468 -6.10 10.91 -9.39
CA ASN A 468 -5.85 9.86 -8.40
C ASN A 468 -7.12 9.57 -7.58
N TYR A 469 -7.04 8.59 -6.68
CA TYR A 469 -8.17 8.21 -5.82
C TYR A 469 -8.56 9.31 -4.81
N ALA A 470 -7.62 10.16 -4.40
CA ALA A 470 -7.92 11.23 -3.44
C ALA A 470 -8.80 12.30 -4.09
N GLU A 471 -8.47 12.74 -5.29
CA GLU A 471 -9.32 13.67 -6.06
C GLU A 471 -10.73 13.10 -6.28
N ARG A 472 -10.87 11.79 -6.55
CA ARG A 472 -12.18 11.14 -6.64
C ARG A 472 -12.95 11.17 -5.33
N GLY A 473 -12.28 10.92 -4.22
CA GLY A 473 -12.87 10.98 -2.88
C GLY A 473 -13.25 12.40 -2.48
N ASP A 474 -12.40 13.39 -2.76
CA ASP A 474 -12.72 14.80 -2.55
C ASP A 474 -13.96 15.22 -3.33
N ALA A 475 -14.05 14.84 -4.62
CA ALA A 475 -15.21 15.13 -5.45
C ALA A 475 -16.49 14.52 -4.87
N PHE A 476 -16.43 13.30 -4.33
CA PHE A 476 -17.56 12.66 -3.63
C PHE A 476 -17.92 13.42 -2.35
N ALA A 477 -16.95 13.69 -1.50
CA ALA A 477 -17.17 14.40 -0.25
C ALA A 477 -17.76 15.79 -0.48
N ASP A 478 -17.27 16.52 -1.48
CA ASP A 478 -17.79 17.84 -1.83
C ASP A 478 -19.22 17.78 -2.42
N ALA A 479 -19.51 16.77 -3.23
CA ALA A 479 -20.86 16.56 -3.74
C ALA A 479 -21.85 16.23 -2.61
N VAL A 480 -21.46 15.38 -1.68
CA VAL A 480 -22.25 15.07 -0.48
C VAL A 480 -22.46 16.31 0.38
N ARG A 481 -21.40 17.07 0.72
CA ARG A 481 -21.50 18.30 1.54
C ARG A 481 -22.43 19.36 0.93
N ARG A 482 -22.46 19.49 -0.39
CA ARG A 482 -23.40 20.41 -1.08
C ARG A 482 -24.85 19.98 -0.96
N ARG A 483 -25.10 18.70 -0.66
CA ARG A 483 -26.43 18.13 -0.47
C ARG A 483 -26.88 18.18 0.99
N LEU A 484 -25.97 18.10 1.96
CA LEU A 484 -26.25 18.21 3.40
C LEU A 484 -26.66 19.62 3.80
#